data_bc68afd231d16449854b90c7783f734e
#
_entry.id   bc68afd231d16449854b90c7783f734e
#
_cell.length_a   1.000
_cell.length_b   1.000
_cell.length_c   1.000
_cell.angle_alpha   90.00
_cell.angle_beta   90.00
_cell.angle_gamma   90.00
#
_symmetry.space_group_name_H-M   'P 1'
#
loop_
_entity.id
_entity.type
_entity.pdbx_description
1 polymer ?
#
loop_
_entity_poly.entity_id
_entity_poly.type
_entity_poly.pdbx_seq_one_letter_code
_entity_poly.pdbx_strand_id
1 'polypeptide(L)'
;MNSTVYITGHKLGTRPYGYSTFEYDLTPYINKKGDNVIAVKVDNSDQPNSRWYSGCGIYRHVWLTKTMKTAYIPQWGQYVATSPQGDVRVKVDFAASGKKMKLSVRNTIYDAAGKIVAKSQGVQEQKLKVKNPHLWDIGKGYLYTVKSELLVNGKVVDVTTSTAGFRD
;
A
#
# COMPACT_ATOMS: atom_id res chain seq x y z
N MET A 1 -12.11 -2.43 -19.01
CA MET A 1 -13.21 -3.28 -18.50
C MET A 1 -12.84 -4.74 -18.69
N ASN A 2 -13.41 -5.67 -17.95
CA ASN A 2 -13.26 -7.13 -18.15
C ASN A 2 -11.79 -7.61 -18.32
N SER A 3 -10.92 -7.25 -17.38
CA SER A 3 -9.53 -7.70 -17.43
C SER A 3 -9.40 -9.11 -16.83
N THR A 4 -8.75 -10.02 -17.56
CA THR A 4 -8.41 -11.37 -17.08
C THR A 4 -6.90 -11.49 -17.02
N VAL A 5 -6.39 -11.88 -15.85
CA VAL A 5 -4.95 -12.00 -15.60
C VAL A 5 -4.54 -13.44 -15.55
N TYR A 6 -3.39 -13.73 -16.14
CA TYR A 6 -2.77 -15.05 -16.18
C TYR A 6 -1.31 -14.96 -15.73
N ILE A 7 -0.80 -16.02 -15.12
CA ILE A 7 0.63 -16.22 -14.90
C ILE A 7 1.04 -17.57 -15.52
N THR A 8 1.95 -17.54 -16.47
CA THR A 8 2.52 -18.74 -17.13
C THR A 8 1.41 -19.76 -17.51
N GLY A 9 0.33 -19.25 -18.14
CA GLY A 9 -0.82 -20.02 -18.57
C GLY A 9 -1.93 -20.26 -17.53
N HIS A 10 -1.66 -20.04 -16.22
CA HIS A 10 -2.68 -20.16 -15.18
C HIS A 10 -3.54 -18.90 -15.09
N LYS A 11 -4.86 -19.07 -15.17
CA LYS A 11 -5.80 -17.98 -14.94
C LYS A 11 -5.86 -17.65 -13.44
N LEU A 12 -5.56 -16.40 -13.08
CA LEU A 12 -5.65 -15.90 -11.71
C LEU A 12 -7.07 -15.41 -11.38
N GLY A 13 -7.67 -14.66 -12.30
CA GLY A 13 -9.02 -14.15 -12.11
C GLY A 13 -9.43 -13.17 -13.19
N THR A 14 -10.69 -12.72 -13.11
CA THR A 14 -11.26 -11.70 -13.99
C THR A 14 -11.81 -10.56 -13.15
N ARG A 15 -11.46 -9.31 -13.50
CA ARG A 15 -11.99 -8.10 -12.90
C ARG A 15 -12.88 -7.36 -13.91
N PRO A 16 -14.19 -7.32 -13.70
CA PRO A 16 -15.12 -6.66 -14.63
C PRO A 16 -14.96 -5.15 -14.66
N TYR A 17 -14.79 -4.53 -13.48
CA TYR A 17 -14.72 -3.08 -13.34
C TYR A 17 -13.28 -2.56 -13.54
N GLY A 18 -13.10 -1.64 -14.49
CA GLY A 18 -11.78 -1.17 -14.91
C GLY A 18 -11.18 -0.05 -14.09
N TYR A 19 -11.90 0.55 -13.14
CA TYR A 19 -11.44 1.74 -12.39
C TYR A 19 -11.09 1.45 -10.93
N SER A 20 -11.10 0.20 -10.50
CA SER A 20 -10.66 -0.19 -9.17
C SER A 20 -9.35 -0.96 -9.21
N THR A 21 -8.53 -0.77 -8.18
CA THR A 21 -7.34 -1.59 -7.96
C THR A 21 -7.76 -3.01 -7.57
N PHE A 22 -6.98 -3.99 -7.99
CA PHE A 22 -7.13 -5.38 -7.62
C PHE A 22 -5.74 -6.04 -7.55
N GLU A 23 -5.64 -7.13 -6.81
CA GLU A 23 -4.41 -7.89 -6.65
C GLU A 23 -4.69 -9.40 -6.76
N TYR A 24 -3.66 -10.15 -7.14
CA TYR A 24 -3.68 -11.60 -7.19
C TYR A 24 -2.40 -12.16 -6.56
N ASP A 25 -2.55 -13.19 -5.73
CA ASP A 25 -1.41 -13.93 -5.19
C ASP A 25 -0.83 -14.83 -6.29
N LEU A 26 0.41 -14.56 -6.66
CA LEU A 26 1.15 -15.33 -7.65
C LEU A 26 1.88 -16.54 -7.05
N THR A 27 2.07 -16.55 -5.74
CA THR A 27 2.94 -17.49 -5.02
C THR A 27 2.69 -18.98 -5.36
N PRO A 28 1.42 -19.44 -5.50
CA PRO A 28 1.15 -20.83 -5.84
C PRO A 28 1.57 -21.24 -7.27
N TYR A 29 1.71 -20.27 -8.17
CA TYR A 29 1.88 -20.48 -9.61
C TYR A 29 3.24 -20.07 -10.15
N ILE A 30 4.12 -19.55 -9.29
CA ILE A 30 5.45 -19.09 -9.70
C ILE A 30 6.33 -20.28 -10.09
N ASN A 31 6.87 -20.23 -11.30
CA ASN A 31 7.96 -21.10 -11.71
C ASN A 31 9.26 -20.64 -11.03
N LYS A 32 9.82 -21.46 -10.15
CA LYS A 32 11.04 -21.14 -9.39
C LYS A 32 12.33 -21.37 -10.18
N LYS A 33 12.27 -22.05 -11.33
CA LYS A 33 13.46 -22.43 -12.11
C LYS A 33 13.49 -21.85 -13.52
N GLY A 34 12.54 -21.02 -13.89
CA GLY A 34 12.44 -20.44 -15.22
C GLY A 34 11.63 -19.16 -15.23
N ASP A 35 11.35 -18.67 -16.42
CA ASP A 35 10.64 -17.44 -16.63
C ASP A 35 9.17 -17.54 -16.17
N ASN A 36 8.67 -16.42 -15.69
CA ASN A 36 7.27 -16.23 -15.35
C ASN A 36 6.69 -15.14 -16.23
N VAL A 37 5.71 -15.49 -17.04
CA VAL A 37 5.06 -14.56 -17.97
C VAL A 37 3.70 -14.16 -17.38
N ILE A 38 3.52 -12.86 -17.15
CA ILE A 38 2.22 -12.30 -16.75
C ILE A 38 1.54 -11.80 -18.02
N ALA A 39 0.36 -12.33 -18.32
CA ALA A 39 -0.47 -11.89 -19.43
C ALA A 39 -1.79 -11.32 -18.93
N VAL A 40 -2.22 -10.21 -19.53
CA VAL A 40 -3.49 -9.55 -19.20
C VAL A 40 -4.33 -9.43 -20.47
N LYS A 41 -5.45 -10.15 -20.52
CA LYS A 41 -6.47 -9.96 -21.55
C LYS A 41 -7.44 -8.87 -21.06
N VAL A 42 -7.62 -7.82 -21.86
CA VAL A 42 -8.62 -6.78 -21.60
C VAL A 42 -9.66 -6.83 -22.71
N ASP A 43 -10.91 -7.03 -22.33
CA ASP A 43 -12.03 -7.10 -23.25
C ASP A 43 -13.00 -5.94 -23.01
N ASN A 44 -13.14 -5.07 -23.99
CA ASN A 44 -14.04 -3.93 -23.98
C ASN A 44 -14.92 -3.92 -25.23
N SER A 45 -15.30 -5.11 -25.69
CA SER A 45 -16.13 -5.28 -26.89
C SER A 45 -17.64 -5.04 -26.65
N ASP A 46 -18.07 -5.06 -25.38
CA ASP A 46 -19.46 -4.82 -25.02
C ASP A 46 -19.89 -3.40 -25.39
N GLN A 47 -20.92 -3.28 -26.20
CA GLN A 47 -21.51 -2.02 -26.68
C GLN A 47 -23.03 -2.01 -26.43
N PRO A 48 -23.62 -0.81 -26.24
CA PRO A 48 -23.02 0.52 -26.28
C PRO A 48 -22.36 0.94 -24.96
N ASN A 49 -21.21 1.57 -25.05
CA ASN A 49 -20.59 2.31 -23.94
C ASN A 49 -21.10 3.77 -23.99
N SER A 50 -21.94 4.15 -23.04
CA SER A 50 -22.55 5.48 -23.04
C SER A 50 -21.66 6.52 -22.38
N ARG A 51 -21.68 7.71 -22.92
CA ARG A 51 -21.20 9.01 -22.41
C ARG A 51 -19.76 9.38 -22.69
N TRP A 52 -18.77 8.48 -22.71
CA TRP A 52 -17.40 8.79 -23.13
C TRP A 52 -16.62 7.58 -23.60
N TYR A 53 -15.43 7.84 -24.10
CA TYR A 53 -14.58 6.79 -24.66
C TYR A 53 -14.11 5.81 -23.60
N SER A 54 -14.28 4.52 -23.88
CA SER A 54 -13.68 3.42 -23.13
C SER A 54 -12.62 2.77 -23.99
N GLY A 55 -11.37 2.85 -23.58
CA GLY A 55 -10.26 2.19 -24.25
C GLY A 55 -10.05 0.76 -23.77
N CYS A 56 -9.33 -0.03 -24.57
CA CYS A 56 -8.78 -1.31 -24.17
C CYS A 56 -7.35 -1.14 -23.68
N GLY A 57 -6.92 -2.01 -22.77
CA GLY A 57 -5.55 -2.05 -22.29
C GLY A 57 -5.36 -1.63 -20.84
N ILE A 58 -4.11 -1.51 -20.46
CA ILE A 58 -3.67 -1.13 -19.11
C ILE A 58 -3.27 0.35 -19.15
N TYR A 59 -3.90 1.18 -18.34
CA TYR A 59 -3.62 2.63 -18.31
C TYR A 59 -3.04 3.11 -16.96
N ARG A 60 -3.06 2.27 -15.93
CA ARG A 60 -2.49 2.53 -14.61
C ARG A 60 -1.29 1.64 -14.35
N HIS A 61 -0.58 1.90 -13.26
CA HIS A 61 0.58 1.14 -12.87
C HIS A 61 0.24 -0.33 -12.58
N VAL A 62 1.17 -1.19 -12.97
CA VAL A 62 1.19 -2.61 -12.58
C VAL A 62 2.38 -2.80 -11.63
N TRP A 63 2.11 -3.29 -10.43
CA TRP A 63 3.11 -3.49 -9.40
C TRP A 63 3.30 -4.97 -9.12
N LEU A 64 4.55 -5.39 -9.00
CA LEU A 64 4.91 -6.68 -8.43
C LEU A 64 5.39 -6.45 -6.99
N THR A 65 4.61 -6.92 -6.02
CA THR A 65 4.97 -6.81 -4.62
C THR A 65 5.55 -8.12 -4.13
N LYS A 66 6.74 -8.07 -3.55
CA LYS A 66 7.40 -9.22 -2.91
C LYS A 66 7.50 -8.97 -1.42
N THR A 67 6.92 -9.87 -0.64
CA THR A 67 6.89 -9.78 0.83
C THR A 67 7.63 -10.94 1.48
N MET A 68 7.92 -10.79 2.78
CA MET A 68 8.39 -11.92 3.58
C MET A 68 7.23 -12.86 3.88
N LYS A 69 7.49 -14.18 3.84
CA LYS A 69 6.48 -15.20 4.15
C LYS A 69 6.04 -15.17 5.61
N THR A 70 6.92 -14.74 6.50
CA THR A 70 6.69 -14.79 7.96
C THR A 70 5.80 -13.68 8.48
N ALA A 71 5.98 -12.46 7.97
CA ALA A 71 5.13 -11.31 8.30
C ALA A 71 5.31 -10.21 7.27
N TYR A 72 4.23 -9.50 6.94
CA TYR A 72 4.25 -8.38 5.99
C TYR A 72 3.06 -7.44 6.23
N ILE A 73 3.16 -6.25 5.69
CA ILE A 73 2.09 -5.24 5.65
C ILE A 73 1.36 -5.40 4.31
N PRO A 74 0.05 -5.75 4.29
CA PRO A 74 -0.70 -5.88 3.05
C PRO A 74 -0.86 -4.53 2.34
N GLN A 75 -1.28 -4.57 1.09
CA GLN A 75 -1.64 -3.37 0.34
C GLN A 75 -2.68 -2.56 1.14
N TRP A 76 -2.45 -1.24 1.24
CA TRP A 76 -3.24 -0.32 2.09
C TRP A 76 -3.29 -0.67 3.58
N GLY A 77 -2.38 -1.48 4.06
CA GLY A 77 -2.29 -1.85 5.47
C GLY A 77 -1.87 -0.71 6.40
N GLN A 78 -1.46 0.46 5.88
CA GLN A 78 -1.16 1.65 6.67
C GLN A 78 -2.30 2.68 6.55
N TYR A 79 -2.89 3.04 7.67
CA TYR A 79 -3.87 4.12 7.79
C TYR A 79 -3.29 5.23 8.65
N VAL A 80 -3.37 6.48 8.17
CA VAL A 80 -2.88 7.67 8.87
C VAL A 80 -4.00 8.70 8.94
N ALA A 81 -4.32 9.17 10.14
CA ALA A 81 -5.22 10.29 10.37
C ALA A 81 -4.49 11.39 11.14
N THR A 82 -4.73 12.62 10.77
CA THR A 82 -4.08 13.82 11.34
C THR A 82 -5.11 14.82 11.83
N SER A 83 -4.71 15.70 12.74
CA SER A 83 -5.48 16.87 13.14
C SER A 83 -4.65 18.14 12.95
N PRO A 84 -5.26 19.33 12.77
CA PRO A 84 -4.53 20.60 12.65
C PRO A 84 -3.68 20.92 13.90
N GLN A 85 -4.02 20.35 15.05
CA GLN A 85 -3.25 20.49 16.28
C GLN A 85 -1.98 19.64 16.31
N GLY A 86 -1.77 18.80 15.27
CA GLY A 86 -0.59 17.93 15.14
C GLY A 86 -0.74 16.54 15.75
N ASP A 87 -1.95 16.13 16.11
CA ASP A 87 -2.18 14.74 16.53
C ASP A 87 -2.14 13.83 15.29
N VAL A 88 -1.47 12.70 15.42
CA VAL A 88 -1.36 11.70 14.37
C VAL A 88 -1.74 10.34 14.93
N ARG A 89 -2.71 9.70 14.31
CA ARG A 89 -3.06 8.30 14.57
C ARG A 89 -2.58 7.46 13.41
N VAL A 90 -1.73 6.49 13.69
CA VAL A 90 -1.24 5.53 12.71
C VAL A 90 -1.72 4.14 13.09
N LYS A 91 -2.47 3.50 12.21
CA LYS A 91 -2.87 2.10 12.32
C LYS A 91 -2.17 1.32 11.21
N VAL A 92 -1.51 0.21 11.57
CA VAL A 92 -0.84 -0.67 10.62
C VAL A 92 -1.39 -2.07 10.75
N ASP A 93 -2.10 -2.51 9.72
CA ASP A 93 -2.53 -3.90 9.60
C ASP A 93 -1.38 -4.72 9.04
N PHE A 94 -1.19 -5.91 9.54
CA PHE A 94 -0.16 -6.84 9.06
C PHE A 94 -0.66 -8.27 9.09
N ALA A 95 -0.19 -9.07 8.15
CA ALA A 95 -0.34 -10.52 8.14
C ALA A 95 0.90 -11.15 8.76
N ALA A 96 0.73 -12.18 9.57
CA ALA A 96 1.82 -12.93 10.15
C ALA A 96 1.48 -14.42 10.22
N SER A 97 2.46 -15.26 9.88
CA SER A 97 2.35 -16.72 9.94
C SER A 97 3.49 -17.31 10.75
N GLY A 98 3.17 -18.09 11.76
CA GLY A 98 4.13 -18.76 12.64
C GLY A 98 3.78 -18.60 14.13
N LYS A 99 4.33 -19.51 14.94
CA LYS A 99 4.11 -19.51 16.39
C LYS A 99 5.23 -18.72 17.10
N LYS A 100 4.90 -18.01 18.20
CA LYS A 100 5.85 -17.35 19.11
C LYS A 100 6.73 -16.25 18.48
N MET A 101 6.16 -15.37 17.63
CA MET A 101 6.86 -14.17 17.17
C MET A 101 6.46 -12.97 18.00
N LYS A 102 7.45 -12.18 18.42
CA LYS A 102 7.21 -10.84 19.00
C LYS A 102 7.10 -9.83 17.85
N LEU A 103 5.89 -9.40 17.59
CA LEU A 103 5.59 -8.40 16.54
C LEU A 103 5.52 -7.01 17.15
N SER A 104 6.08 -6.03 16.47
CA SER A 104 5.91 -4.62 16.78
C SER A 104 5.98 -3.78 15.51
N VAL A 105 5.41 -2.59 15.57
CA VAL A 105 5.46 -1.60 14.50
C VAL A 105 6.19 -0.38 15.01
N ARG A 106 7.16 0.11 14.25
CA ARG A 106 7.84 1.38 14.49
C ARG A 106 7.38 2.40 13.46
N ASN A 107 6.79 3.50 13.94
CA ASN A 107 6.38 4.62 13.10
C ASN A 107 7.37 5.76 13.24
N THR A 108 7.75 6.36 12.12
CA THR A 108 8.61 7.56 12.08
C THR A 108 7.97 8.57 11.11
N ILE A 109 7.82 9.80 11.58
CA ILE A 109 7.29 10.89 10.78
C ILE A 109 8.43 11.83 10.43
N TYR A 110 8.55 12.14 9.15
CA TYR A 110 9.55 13.07 8.61
C TYR A 110 8.83 14.30 8.04
N ASP A 111 9.43 15.47 8.22
CA ASP A 111 9.02 16.69 7.52
C ASP A 111 9.48 16.68 6.05
N ALA A 112 9.14 17.73 5.30
CA ALA A 112 9.50 17.86 3.88
C ALA A 112 11.02 17.94 3.65
N ALA A 113 11.80 18.31 4.66
CA ALA A 113 13.26 18.33 4.62
C ALA A 113 13.90 16.98 5.01
N GLY A 114 13.08 15.96 5.33
CA GLY A 114 13.55 14.64 5.76
C GLY A 114 13.98 14.57 7.23
N LYS A 115 13.70 15.62 8.02
CA LYS A 115 13.99 15.63 9.46
C LYS A 115 12.91 14.84 10.21
N ILE A 116 13.30 14.05 11.19
CA ILE A 116 12.38 13.33 12.05
C ILE A 116 11.69 14.29 12.99
N VAL A 117 10.36 14.31 12.98
CA VAL A 117 9.51 15.17 13.81
C VAL A 117 8.70 14.39 14.86
N ALA A 118 8.50 13.09 14.66
CA ALA A 118 7.88 12.21 15.66
C ALA A 118 8.28 10.75 15.44
N LYS A 119 8.31 9.97 16.53
CA LYS A 119 8.54 8.52 16.52
C LYS A 119 7.67 7.82 17.54
N SER A 120 7.27 6.59 17.23
CA SER A 120 6.67 5.67 18.19
C SER A 120 7.03 4.23 17.84
N GLN A 121 6.95 3.35 18.83
CA GLN A 121 7.03 1.90 18.62
C GLN A 121 6.07 1.21 19.56
N GLY A 122 5.29 0.27 19.02
CA GLY A 122 4.27 -0.44 19.78
C GLY A 122 3.61 -1.51 18.94
N VAL A 123 2.33 -1.72 19.19
CA VAL A 123 1.48 -2.64 18.45
C VAL A 123 0.81 -1.91 17.27
N GLN A 124 -0.25 -2.46 16.78
CA GLN A 124 -0.94 -2.13 15.53
C GLN A 124 -1.39 -0.66 15.43
N GLU A 125 -1.94 -0.08 16.49
CA GLU A 125 -2.40 1.31 16.50
C GLU A 125 -1.62 2.15 17.49
N GLN A 126 -1.17 3.33 17.04
CA GLN A 126 -0.33 4.23 17.84
C GLN A 126 -0.73 5.68 17.61
N LYS A 127 -0.57 6.48 18.66
CA LYS A 127 -0.77 7.94 18.62
C LYS A 127 0.58 8.64 18.73
N LEU A 128 0.79 9.61 17.88
CA LEU A 128 1.98 10.46 17.85
C LEU A 128 1.57 11.93 17.90
N LYS A 129 2.52 12.80 18.19
CA LYS A 129 2.33 14.25 18.17
C LYS A 129 3.44 14.92 17.38
N VAL A 130 3.09 15.67 16.37
CA VAL A 130 3.97 16.63 15.70
C VAL A 130 3.76 17.99 16.33
N LYS A 131 4.81 18.56 16.91
CA LYS A 131 4.75 19.89 17.51
C LYS A 131 4.76 20.95 16.45
N ASN A 132 3.83 21.93 16.54
CA ASN A 132 3.70 23.05 15.59
C ASN A 132 3.73 22.58 14.14
N PRO A 133 2.75 21.75 13.70
CA PRO A 133 2.77 21.23 12.33
C PRO A 133 2.61 22.38 11.32
N HIS A 134 3.32 22.26 10.20
CA HIS A 134 3.07 23.11 9.04
C HIS A 134 1.75 22.66 8.42
N LEU A 135 0.76 23.53 8.41
CA LEU A 135 -0.56 23.20 7.90
C LEU A 135 -0.57 23.23 6.37
N TRP A 136 -1.28 22.27 5.81
CA TRP A 136 -1.58 22.24 4.38
C TRP A 136 -2.73 23.18 4.06
N ASP A 137 -2.59 23.95 2.98
CA ASP A 137 -3.64 24.84 2.49
C ASP A 137 -3.60 24.89 0.96
N ILE A 138 -4.65 25.43 0.35
CA ILE A 138 -4.73 25.61 -1.11
C ILE A 138 -3.62 26.53 -1.57
N GLY A 139 -2.82 26.09 -2.55
CA GLY A 139 -1.65 26.83 -3.03
C GLY A 139 -0.44 26.82 -2.09
N LYS A 140 -0.56 26.19 -0.91
CA LYS A 140 0.50 26.06 0.10
C LYS A 140 0.57 24.61 0.59
N GLY A 141 0.69 23.67 -0.35
CA GLY A 141 0.76 22.26 -0.03
C GLY A 141 2.00 21.91 0.80
N TYR A 142 1.81 21.23 1.93
CA TYR A 142 2.91 20.69 2.74
C TYR A 142 2.60 19.26 3.17
N LEU A 143 3.53 18.35 2.88
CA LEU A 143 3.36 16.94 3.19
C LEU A 143 4.49 16.42 4.07
N TYR A 144 4.11 15.60 5.02
CA TYR A 144 4.98 14.80 5.85
C TYR A 144 5.03 13.37 5.30
N THR A 145 6.15 12.70 5.49
CA THR A 145 6.28 11.27 5.18
C THR A 145 6.11 10.46 6.46
N VAL A 146 5.17 9.53 6.43
CA VAL A 146 4.94 8.57 7.52
C VAL A 146 5.49 7.22 7.10
N LYS A 147 6.59 6.80 7.73
CA LYS A 147 7.23 5.50 7.53
C LYS A 147 6.81 4.55 8.65
N SER A 148 6.25 3.40 8.30
CA SER A 148 5.94 2.30 9.22
C SER A 148 6.81 1.09 8.90
N GLU A 149 7.50 0.57 9.90
CA GLU A 149 8.37 -0.59 9.83
C GLU A 149 7.77 -1.70 10.69
N LEU A 150 7.50 -2.85 10.08
CA LEU A 150 7.09 -4.06 10.80
C LEU A 150 8.33 -4.80 11.29
N LEU A 151 8.37 -5.10 12.58
CA LEU A 151 9.48 -5.82 13.20
C LEU A 151 9.01 -7.18 13.72
N VAL A 152 9.82 -8.20 13.44
CA VAL A 152 9.71 -9.54 14.02
C VAL A 152 10.93 -9.78 14.90
N ASN A 153 10.73 -10.03 16.19
CA ASN A 153 11.81 -10.21 17.17
C ASN A 153 12.89 -9.10 17.11
N GLY A 154 12.44 -7.85 16.92
CA GLY A 154 13.31 -6.67 16.87
C GLY A 154 13.98 -6.42 15.51
N LYS A 155 13.82 -7.29 14.51
CA LYS A 155 14.36 -7.11 13.14
C LYS A 155 13.27 -6.59 12.21
N VAL A 156 13.56 -5.57 11.42
CA VAL A 156 12.68 -5.06 10.38
C VAL A 156 12.52 -6.10 9.29
N VAL A 157 11.27 -6.46 8.98
CA VAL A 157 10.92 -7.45 7.95
C VAL A 157 10.12 -6.86 6.80
N ASP A 158 9.42 -5.74 7.04
CA ASP A 158 8.68 -5.04 6.00
C ASP A 158 8.59 -3.54 6.32
N VAL A 159 8.40 -2.73 5.28
CA VAL A 159 8.35 -1.27 5.37
C VAL A 159 7.30 -0.73 4.41
N THR A 160 6.48 0.18 4.90
CA THR A 160 5.59 0.98 4.05
C THR A 160 5.71 2.46 4.35
N THR A 161 5.43 3.29 3.37
CA THR A 161 5.44 4.74 3.50
C THR A 161 4.20 5.35 2.87
N SER A 162 3.68 6.39 3.49
CA SER A 162 2.65 7.25 2.91
C SER A 162 2.94 8.71 3.22
N THR A 163 2.23 9.61 2.55
CA THR A 163 2.27 11.04 2.84
C THR A 163 1.04 11.44 3.64
N ALA A 164 1.19 12.44 4.51
CA ALA A 164 0.10 13.02 5.28
C ALA A 164 0.25 14.55 5.35
N GLY A 165 -0.85 15.27 5.26
CA GLY A 165 -0.92 16.70 5.51
C GLY A 165 -1.73 16.99 6.76
N PHE A 166 -1.42 18.09 7.45
CA PHE A 166 -2.20 18.59 8.58
C PHE A 166 -3.11 19.71 8.09
N ARG A 167 -4.40 19.55 8.23
CA ARG A 167 -5.41 20.55 7.81
C ARG A 167 -6.67 20.45 8.65
N ASP A 168 -7.50 21.47 8.60
CA ASP A 168 -8.88 21.49 9.12
C ASP A 168 -9.81 20.65 8.24
#